data_2a3c26e27f659048a6f85e2e0902fdaa
#
_entry.id   2a3c26e27f659048a6f85e2e0902fdaa
#
_cell.length_a   1.000
_cell.length_b   1.000
_cell.length_c   1.000
_cell.angle_alpha   90.00
_cell.angle_beta   90.00
_cell.angle_gamma   90.00
#
_symmetry.space_group_name_H-M   'P 1'
#
loop_
_entity.id
_entity.type
_entity.pdbx_description
1 polymer ?
#
loop_
_entity_poly.entity_id
_entity_poly.type
_entity_poly.pdbx_seq_one_letter_code
_entity_poly.pdbx_strand_id
1 'polypeptide(L)'
;GFGVVYEAFEGFTAKILKVLQEKWNNEPKAVELFKREYDVLLELSRQNVTGVPRADAYFQYSTREGKILHCLVMEKVEGIDLEQWLKQYDKLSQKRALKWLREITLILDKIHQQNWLHRDIKPPNIMLRNSGELVLIDFGTAREETQTYHQKVKGQQVTGITSAGYTPNEQQHGQAVIQSDFHALGRTFVHLLTGKHPLEIYDPINDVLPWREETENIHPLLLDFIDELMGRLPRNRPANTRVILQRLDEIERQLKLPPITPIITSPPPPNPHPVVTQKQPPVIPKINPSPPVSPVAVPKKTPAQPVKNNNLRNRMIALGGVLLLGIGITQVYGYLKYKRFPVTPQFLISGLVDNPSLYKTLTGHSSWVWSVVYSPDGRYLASGSGDKTIKIWEVATGKQLRTLTGHF
;
A
#
# COMPACT_ATOMS: atom_id res chain seq x y z
N GLY A 1 -8.67 -8.37 -2.74
CA GLY A 1 -8.88 -8.72 -1.32
C GLY A 1 -10.34 -8.61 -0.92
N PHE A 2 -10.69 -9.20 0.20
CA PHE A 2 -12.07 -9.15 0.73
C PHE A 2 -12.43 -7.79 1.33
N GLY A 3 -11.43 -6.98 1.73
CA GLY A 3 -11.60 -5.70 2.42
C GLY A 3 -11.22 -4.50 1.57
N VAL A 4 -11.75 -3.34 1.97
CA VAL A 4 -11.29 -2.01 1.56
C VAL A 4 -10.45 -1.46 2.70
N VAL A 5 -9.32 -0.84 2.37
CA VAL A 5 -8.35 -0.32 3.33
C VAL A 5 -8.45 1.20 3.36
N TYR A 6 -8.56 1.75 4.56
CA TYR A 6 -8.59 3.19 4.82
C TYR A 6 -7.49 3.56 5.81
N GLU A 7 -6.96 4.76 5.68
CA GLU A 7 -6.21 5.39 6.74
C GLU A 7 -7.18 6.03 7.73
N ALA A 8 -7.02 5.72 9.01
CA ALA A 8 -7.81 6.26 10.11
C ALA A 8 -6.89 6.87 11.16
N PHE A 9 -7.43 7.64 12.08
CA PHE A 9 -6.65 8.27 13.14
C PHE A 9 -7.28 8.02 14.51
N GLU A 10 -6.47 7.55 15.45
CA GLU A 10 -6.77 7.48 16.86
C GLU A 10 -5.99 8.60 17.57
N GLY A 11 -6.65 9.72 17.85
CA GLY A 11 -5.97 10.95 18.25
C GLY A 11 -5.03 11.44 17.13
N PHE A 12 -3.71 11.43 17.39
CA PHE A 12 -2.67 11.79 16.42
C PHE A 12 -1.97 10.58 15.79
N THR A 13 -2.36 9.37 16.16
CA THR A 13 -1.73 8.15 15.66
C THR A 13 -2.48 7.64 14.44
N ALA A 14 -1.76 7.54 13.31
CA ALA A 14 -2.31 6.95 12.09
C ALA A 14 -2.46 5.43 12.24
N LYS A 15 -3.58 4.90 11.80
CA LYS A 15 -3.96 3.49 11.82
C LYS A 15 -4.44 3.05 10.46
N ILE A 16 -4.46 1.76 10.23
CA ILE A 16 -5.18 1.13 9.12
C ILE A 16 -6.53 0.65 9.63
N LEU A 17 -7.60 1.10 8.98
CA LEU A 17 -8.94 0.56 9.11
C LEU A 17 -9.25 -0.27 7.86
N LYS A 18 -9.34 -1.58 8.02
CA LYS A 18 -9.76 -2.51 6.97
C LYS A 18 -11.23 -2.83 7.18
N VAL A 19 -12.05 -2.70 6.13
CA VAL A 19 -13.51 -2.93 6.18
C VAL A 19 -13.85 -4.02 5.18
N LEU A 20 -14.54 -5.07 5.62
CA LEU A 20 -15.04 -6.12 4.72
C LEU A 20 -16.00 -5.52 3.69
N GLN A 21 -15.79 -5.81 2.40
CA GLN A 21 -16.69 -5.32 1.36
C GLN A 21 -18.11 -5.86 1.56
N GLU A 22 -19.10 -5.01 1.37
CA GLU A 22 -20.53 -5.31 1.61
C GLU A 22 -21.00 -6.62 0.94
N LYS A 23 -20.59 -6.86 -0.29
CA LYS A 23 -20.94 -8.08 -1.04
C LYS A 23 -20.53 -9.39 -0.35
N TRP A 24 -19.57 -9.32 0.61
CA TRP A 24 -19.06 -10.46 1.35
C TRP A 24 -19.62 -10.57 2.77
N ASN A 25 -20.40 -9.59 3.25
CA ASN A 25 -20.93 -9.59 4.62
C ASN A 25 -21.87 -10.76 4.91
N ASN A 26 -22.57 -11.24 3.89
CA ASN A 26 -23.50 -12.38 4.01
C ASN A 26 -22.83 -13.73 3.72
N GLU A 27 -21.55 -13.73 3.41
CA GLU A 27 -20.76 -14.95 3.16
C GLU A 27 -20.00 -15.36 4.44
N PRO A 28 -20.48 -16.36 5.22
CA PRO A 28 -19.86 -16.74 6.50
C PRO A 28 -18.37 -17.02 6.38
N LYS A 29 -17.95 -17.61 5.24
CA LYS A 29 -16.55 -17.93 5.00
C LYS A 29 -15.68 -16.69 4.80
N ALA A 30 -16.20 -15.67 4.12
CA ALA A 30 -15.48 -14.41 3.92
C ALA A 30 -15.33 -13.65 5.25
N VAL A 31 -16.39 -13.62 6.06
CA VAL A 31 -16.37 -13.02 7.41
C VAL A 31 -15.36 -13.76 8.31
N GLU A 32 -15.36 -15.11 8.28
CA GLU A 32 -14.41 -15.93 9.04
C GLU A 32 -12.95 -15.60 8.63
N LEU A 33 -12.67 -15.55 7.33
CA LEU A 33 -11.32 -15.24 6.82
C LEU A 33 -10.89 -13.82 7.19
N PHE A 34 -11.82 -12.86 7.11
CA PHE A 34 -11.55 -11.48 7.49
C PHE A 34 -11.25 -11.33 8.99
N LYS A 35 -12.05 -12.00 9.84
CA LYS A 35 -11.81 -12.01 11.28
C LYS A 35 -10.51 -12.72 11.64
N ARG A 36 -10.16 -13.78 10.92
CA ARG A 36 -8.92 -14.56 11.13
C ARG A 36 -7.67 -13.69 11.04
N GLU A 37 -7.64 -12.72 10.13
CA GLU A 37 -6.53 -11.77 10.05
C GLU A 37 -6.30 -11.06 11.39
N TYR A 38 -7.38 -10.62 12.05
CA TYR A 38 -7.31 -10.04 13.39
C TYR A 38 -6.82 -11.04 14.43
N ASP A 39 -7.39 -12.23 14.45
CA ASP A 39 -7.08 -13.26 15.44
C ASP A 39 -5.59 -13.65 15.38
N VAL A 40 -5.03 -13.81 14.16
CA VAL A 40 -3.61 -14.10 13.94
C VAL A 40 -2.73 -12.95 14.41
N LEU A 41 -3.01 -11.72 13.96
CA LEU A 41 -2.23 -10.55 14.36
C LEU A 41 -2.28 -10.29 15.85
N LEU A 42 -3.43 -10.54 16.49
CA LEU A 42 -3.58 -10.43 17.95
C LEU A 42 -2.72 -11.45 18.69
N GLU A 43 -2.68 -12.70 18.21
CA GLU A 43 -1.84 -13.75 18.79
C GLU A 43 -0.36 -13.45 18.63
N LEU A 44 0.06 -13.05 17.41
CA LEU A 44 1.44 -12.65 17.15
C LEU A 44 1.86 -11.42 17.98
N SER A 45 0.95 -10.49 18.19
CA SER A 45 1.18 -9.32 19.07
C SER A 45 1.37 -9.73 20.54
N ARG A 46 0.58 -10.68 21.05
CA ARG A 46 0.72 -11.21 22.42
C ARG A 46 2.05 -11.90 22.64
N GLN A 47 2.60 -12.53 21.61
CA GLN A 47 3.90 -13.18 21.62
C GLN A 47 5.05 -12.22 21.32
N ASN A 48 4.79 -10.90 21.23
CA ASN A 48 5.78 -9.87 20.91
C ASN A 48 6.54 -10.17 19.59
N VAL A 49 5.86 -10.75 18.60
CA VAL A 49 6.44 -10.98 17.29
C VAL A 49 6.67 -9.65 16.60
N THR A 50 7.93 -9.36 16.30
CA THR A 50 8.32 -8.16 15.53
C THR A 50 8.30 -8.45 14.03
N GLY A 51 8.18 -7.42 13.20
CA GLY A 51 8.11 -7.57 11.74
C GLY A 51 6.73 -7.90 11.20
N VAL A 52 5.68 -7.74 12.03
CA VAL A 52 4.26 -7.83 11.66
C VAL A 52 3.51 -6.63 12.23
N PRO A 53 2.39 -6.17 11.61
CA PRO A 53 1.59 -5.10 12.18
C PRO A 53 0.94 -5.54 13.50
N ARG A 54 0.80 -4.62 14.44
CA ARG A 54 0.03 -4.88 15.66
C ARG A 54 -1.46 -4.74 15.37
N ALA A 55 -2.27 -5.74 15.78
CA ALA A 55 -3.72 -5.63 15.78
C ALA A 55 -4.19 -4.78 16.97
N ASP A 56 -5.07 -3.81 16.71
CA ASP A 56 -5.65 -2.97 17.76
C ASP A 56 -7.08 -3.41 18.10
N ALA A 57 -7.98 -3.52 17.12
CA ALA A 57 -9.37 -3.89 17.37
C ALA A 57 -10.03 -4.61 16.19
N TYR A 58 -10.99 -5.47 16.50
CA TYR A 58 -11.99 -5.96 15.55
C TYR A 58 -13.37 -5.67 16.13
N PHE A 59 -14.26 -5.08 15.32
CA PHE A 59 -15.63 -4.76 15.74
C PHE A 59 -16.59 -4.79 14.54
N GLN A 60 -17.87 -4.88 14.88
CA GLN A 60 -18.97 -4.71 13.93
C GLN A 60 -19.57 -3.32 14.10
N TYR A 61 -19.77 -2.63 12.99
CA TYR A 61 -20.41 -1.33 12.96
C TYR A 61 -21.76 -1.45 12.22
N SER A 62 -22.85 -1.04 12.89
CA SER A 62 -24.17 -0.97 12.26
C SER A 62 -24.36 0.38 11.62
N THR A 63 -24.56 0.40 10.30
CA THR A 63 -24.87 1.65 9.57
C THR A 63 -26.29 2.12 9.91
N ARG A 64 -26.62 3.35 9.56
CA ARG A 64 -27.98 3.89 9.73
C ARG A 64 -29.05 3.12 8.93
N GLU A 65 -28.65 2.44 7.87
CA GLU A 65 -29.50 1.59 7.04
C GLU A 65 -29.65 0.17 7.60
N GLY A 66 -29.11 -0.11 8.80
CA GLY A 66 -29.16 -1.43 9.45
C GLY A 66 -28.15 -2.44 8.89
N LYS A 67 -27.23 -2.02 8.01
CA LYS A 67 -26.17 -2.90 7.50
C LYS A 67 -25.08 -3.06 8.53
N ILE A 68 -24.57 -4.29 8.66
CA ILE A 68 -23.43 -4.60 9.54
C ILE A 68 -22.14 -4.56 8.69
N LEU A 69 -21.16 -3.78 9.13
CA LEU A 69 -19.82 -3.75 8.56
C LEU A 69 -18.84 -4.40 9.54
N HIS A 70 -18.02 -5.31 9.04
CA HIS A 70 -16.92 -5.90 9.81
C HIS A 70 -15.67 -5.05 9.64
N CYS A 71 -15.12 -4.58 10.74
CA CYS A 71 -14.03 -3.61 10.80
C CYS A 71 -12.83 -4.20 11.56
N LEU A 72 -11.64 -4.06 11.00
CA LEU A 72 -10.36 -4.41 11.61
C LEU A 72 -9.48 -3.17 11.68
N VAL A 73 -9.02 -2.80 12.86
CA VAL A 73 -8.06 -1.71 13.09
C VAL A 73 -6.71 -2.30 13.46
N MET A 74 -5.67 -1.80 12.82
CA MET A 74 -4.30 -2.24 13.05
C MET A 74 -3.30 -1.09 12.89
N GLU A 75 -2.07 -1.34 13.30
CA GLU A 75 -0.94 -0.45 13.08
C GLU A 75 -0.82 -0.06 11.61
N LYS A 76 -0.67 1.24 11.34
CA LYS A 76 -0.19 1.71 10.04
C LYS A 76 1.33 1.57 9.99
N VAL A 77 1.82 0.73 9.09
CA VAL A 77 3.25 0.60 8.82
C VAL A 77 3.67 1.77 7.93
N GLU A 78 4.45 2.70 8.48
CA GLU A 78 4.98 3.84 7.73
C GLU A 78 6.12 3.39 6.81
N GLY A 79 5.97 3.61 5.52
CA GLY A 79 6.92 3.19 4.48
C GLY A 79 6.24 2.86 3.17
N ILE A 80 6.92 2.09 2.33
CA ILE A 80 6.41 1.64 1.02
C ILE A 80 6.47 0.12 0.93
N ASP A 81 5.57 -0.50 0.18
CA ASP A 81 5.67 -1.92 -0.12
C ASP A 81 6.79 -2.20 -1.15
N LEU A 82 7.24 -3.46 -1.22
CA LEU A 82 8.35 -3.82 -2.11
C LEU A 82 8.00 -3.78 -3.60
N GLU A 83 6.74 -3.81 -3.96
CA GLU A 83 6.28 -3.56 -5.34
C GLU A 83 6.48 -2.09 -5.73
N GLN A 84 6.10 -1.16 -4.83
CA GLN A 84 6.35 0.26 -4.99
C GLN A 84 7.85 0.57 -4.96
N TRP A 85 8.58 -0.10 -4.05
CA TRP A 85 10.04 0.03 -3.97
C TRP A 85 10.69 -0.36 -5.30
N LEU A 86 10.29 -1.49 -5.89
CA LEU A 86 10.83 -1.97 -7.16
C LEU A 86 10.60 -0.96 -8.30
N LYS A 87 9.41 -0.32 -8.34
CA LYS A 87 9.10 0.72 -9.31
C LYS A 87 9.95 1.99 -9.15
N GLN A 88 10.47 2.25 -7.94
CA GLN A 88 11.26 3.46 -7.65
C GLN A 88 12.77 3.23 -7.78
N TYR A 89 13.27 2.04 -7.45
CA TYR A 89 14.70 1.78 -7.26
C TYR A 89 15.28 0.69 -8.17
N ASP A 90 14.47 0.19 -9.11
CA ASP A 90 14.87 -0.88 -10.01
C ASP A 90 15.23 -2.19 -9.27
N LYS A 91 16.06 -3.05 -9.87
CA LYS A 91 16.41 -4.39 -9.37
C LYS A 91 17.12 -4.38 -8.02
N LEU A 92 16.91 -5.44 -7.26
CA LEU A 92 17.53 -5.65 -5.96
C LEU A 92 19.01 -6.05 -6.10
N SER A 93 19.91 -5.34 -5.42
CA SER A 93 21.32 -5.77 -5.38
C SER A 93 21.54 -7.01 -4.51
N GLN A 94 22.54 -7.83 -4.81
CA GLN A 94 22.89 -9.03 -4.05
C GLN A 94 23.01 -8.79 -2.53
N LYS A 95 23.72 -7.73 -2.11
CA LYS A 95 23.89 -7.40 -0.69
C LYS A 95 22.54 -7.15 -0.01
N ARG A 96 21.64 -6.42 -0.68
CA ARG A 96 20.32 -6.14 -0.14
C ARG A 96 19.43 -7.37 -0.18
N ALA A 97 19.56 -8.22 -1.20
CA ALA A 97 18.85 -9.49 -1.30
C ALA A 97 19.19 -10.41 -0.11
N LEU A 98 20.45 -10.62 0.21
CA LEU A 98 20.89 -11.41 1.38
C LEU A 98 20.33 -10.84 2.68
N LYS A 99 20.44 -9.50 2.89
CA LYS A 99 19.88 -8.84 4.07
C LYS A 99 18.38 -9.07 4.20
N TRP A 100 17.62 -8.79 3.15
CA TRP A 100 16.17 -8.88 3.19
C TRP A 100 15.66 -10.31 3.25
N LEU A 101 16.33 -11.25 2.57
CA LEU A 101 15.98 -12.67 2.66
C LEU A 101 16.14 -13.19 4.09
N ARG A 102 17.24 -12.81 4.77
CA ARG A 102 17.46 -13.12 6.18
C ARG A 102 16.38 -12.51 7.07
N GLU A 103 16.06 -11.24 6.87
CA GLU A 103 15.11 -10.51 7.69
C GLU A 103 13.69 -11.11 7.57
N ILE A 104 13.22 -11.39 6.35
CA ILE A 104 11.93 -12.04 6.14
C ILE A 104 11.93 -13.46 6.72
N THR A 105 13.03 -14.20 6.58
CA THR A 105 13.14 -15.54 7.18
C THR A 105 13.03 -15.50 8.70
N LEU A 106 13.60 -14.50 9.38
CA LEU A 106 13.45 -14.32 10.82
C LEU A 106 12.02 -13.97 11.24
N ILE A 107 11.29 -13.21 10.42
CA ILE A 107 9.86 -12.95 10.64
C ILE A 107 9.07 -14.25 10.50
N LEU A 108 9.30 -15.00 9.41
CA LEU A 108 8.65 -16.28 9.18
C LEU A 108 8.96 -17.30 10.27
N ASP A 109 10.19 -17.33 10.80
CA ASP A 109 10.57 -18.21 11.92
C ASP A 109 9.64 -18.01 13.10
N LYS A 110 9.38 -16.77 13.50
CA LYS A 110 8.47 -16.45 14.61
C LYS A 110 7.02 -16.81 14.32
N ILE A 111 6.55 -16.60 13.07
CA ILE A 111 5.20 -16.94 12.64
C ILE A 111 5.00 -18.46 12.66
N HIS A 112 5.96 -19.22 12.09
CA HIS A 112 5.90 -20.67 12.02
C HIS A 112 6.02 -21.34 13.42
N GLN A 113 6.77 -20.73 14.37
CA GLN A 113 6.82 -21.18 15.77
C GLN A 113 5.46 -21.10 16.47
N GLN A 114 4.56 -20.23 15.99
CA GLN A 114 3.17 -20.14 16.47
C GLN A 114 2.22 -21.02 15.63
N ASN A 115 2.75 -21.94 14.81
CA ASN A 115 2.02 -22.82 13.89
C ASN A 115 1.18 -22.09 12.82
N TRP A 116 1.50 -20.83 12.52
CA TRP A 116 0.85 -20.09 11.45
C TRP A 116 1.64 -20.16 10.15
N LEU A 117 0.92 -20.25 9.02
CA LEU A 117 1.44 -20.09 7.66
C LEU A 117 0.89 -18.78 7.10
N HIS A 118 1.74 -17.97 6.46
CA HIS A 118 1.31 -16.71 5.87
C HIS A 118 0.51 -16.92 4.58
N ARG A 119 1.03 -17.73 3.65
CA ARG A 119 0.40 -18.21 2.40
C ARG A 119 0.21 -17.17 1.30
N ASP A 120 0.65 -15.93 1.50
CA ASP A 120 0.57 -14.86 0.48
C ASP A 120 1.81 -13.95 0.49
N ILE A 121 3.00 -14.56 0.53
CA ILE A 121 4.27 -13.83 0.46
C ILE A 121 4.49 -13.36 -0.98
N LYS A 122 4.58 -12.04 -1.15
CA LYS A 122 4.81 -11.35 -2.43
C LYS A 122 5.21 -9.90 -2.18
N PRO A 123 5.81 -9.18 -3.14
CA PRO A 123 6.29 -7.81 -2.92
C PRO A 123 5.24 -6.84 -2.35
N PRO A 124 3.95 -6.82 -2.79
CA PRO A 124 2.94 -5.92 -2.22
C PRO A 124 2.61 -6.19 -0.74
N ASN A 125 2.91 -7.39 -0.23
CA ASN A 125 2.63 -7.79 1.15
C ASN A 125 3.85 -7.67 2.08
N ILE A 126 4.92 -7.04 1.63
CA ILE A 126 6.12 -6.76 2.41
C ILE A 126 6.38 -5.26 2.38
N MET A 127 6.26 -4.60 3.52
CA MET A 127 6.52 -3.17 3.67
C MET A 127 7.98 -2.95 4.08
N LEU A 128 8.61 -1.94 3.50
CA LEU A 128 9.89 -1.40 3.95
C LEU A 128 9.61 -0.12 4.73
N ARG A 129 9.85 -0.15 6.05
CA ARG A 129 9.73 1.02 6.91
C ARG A 129 10.76 2.10 6.53
N ASN A 130 10.48 3.33 6.88
CA ASN A 130 11.45 4.44 6.75
C ASN A 130 12.74 4.19 7.56
N SER A 131 12.69 3.37 8.62
CA SER A 131 13.84 2.90 9.41
C SER A 131 14.70 1.86 8.67
N GLY A 132 14.22 1.31 7.54
CA GLY A 132 14.89 0.29 6.75
C GLY A 132 14.63 -1.15 7.19
N GLU A 133 13.64 -1.38 8.04
CA GLU A 133 13.18 -2.69 8.51
C GLU A 133 12.01 -3.19 7.62
N LEU A 134 11.94 -4.50 7.43
CA LEU A 134 10.84 -5.13 6.72
C LEU A 134 9.70 -5.53 7.65
N VAL A 135 8.49 -5.41 7.16
CA VAL A 135 7.26 -5.84 7.85
C VAL A 135 6.39 -6.64 6.89
N LEU A 136 6.04 -7.85 7.29
CA LEU A 136 5.13 -8.71 6.55
C LEU A 136 3.69 -8.37 6.92
N ILE A 137 2.86 -8.04 5.93
CA ILE A 137 1.48 -7.58 6.11
C ILE A 137 0.48 -8.50 5.39
N ASP A 138 -0.81 -8.29 5.64
CA ASP A 138 -1.96 -9.01 5.03
C ASP A 138 -2.03 -10.50 5.41
N PHE A 139 -2.44 -10.77 6.63
CA PHE A 139 -2.65 -12.12 7.19
C PHE A 139 -4.04 -12.71 6.87
N GLY A 140 -4.82 -12.09 5.99
CA GLY A 140 -6.16 -12.55 5.61
C GLY A 140 -6.20 -13.95 5.00
N THR A 141 -5.06 -14.47 4.56
CA THR A 141 -4.89 -15.82 4.02
C THR A 141 -4.21 -16.78 4.99
N ALA A 142 -3.75 -16.27 6.14
CA ALA A 142 -3.02 -17.07 7.13
C ALA A 142 -3.86 -18.23 7.66
N ARG A 143 -3.21 -19.34 7.97
CA ARG A 143 -3.86 -20.56 8.44
C ARG A 143 -2.94 -21.31 9.40
N GLU A 144 -3.57 -21.93 10.42
CA GLU A 144 -2.89 -22.91 11.25
C GLU A 144 -2.50 -24.14 10.43
N GLU A 145 -1.28 -24.62 10.58
CA GLU A 145 -0.78 -25.80 9.85
C GLU A 145 -1.65 -27.04 10.13
N THR A 146 -2.03 -27.24 11.38
CA THR A 146 -2.89 -28.34 11.84
C THR A 146 -4.30 -28.32 11.26
N GLN A 147 -4.90 -27.15 11.05
CA GLN A 147 -6.25 -27.01 10.48
C GLN A 147 -6.31 -27.45 9.01
N THR A 148 -5.23 -27.27 8.26
CA THR A 148 -5.15 -27.73 6.85
C THR A 148 -5.31 -29.24 6.77
N TYR A 149 -4.67 -29.99 7.68
CA TYR A 149 -4.78 -31.43 7.76
C TYR A 149 -6.19 -31.89 8.19
N HIS A 150 -6.75 -31.29 9.25
CA HIS A 150 -8.07 -31.70 9.80
C HIS A 150 -9.23 -31.42 8.85
N GLN A 151 -9.21 -30.35 8.08
CA GLN A 151 -10.28 -30.06 7.11
C GLN A 151 -10.27 -31.04 5.94
N LYS A 152 -9.09 -31.48 5.50
CA LYS A 152 -8.95 -32.50 4.47
C LYS A 152 -9.48 -33.85 4.91
N VAL A 153 -9.19 -34.27 6.15
CA VAL A 153 -9.70 -35.52 6.75
C VAL A 153 -11.22 -35.51 6.84
N LYS A 154 -11.85 -34.32 7.00
CA LYS A 154 -13.32 -34.19 7.07
C LYS A 154 -13.97 -34.01 5.68
N GLY A 155 -13.25 -34.13 4.58
CA GLY A 155 -13.81 -34.02 3.23
C GLY A 155 -14.29 -32.60 2.84
N GLN A 156 -13.95 -31.59 3.61
CA GLN A 156 -14.31 -30.20 3.31
C GLN A 156 -13.44 -29.64 2.19
N GLN A 157 -14.07 -28.97 1.22
CA GLN A 157 -13.32 -28.24 0.17
C GLN A 157 -12.51 -27.12 0.81
N VAL A 158 -11.19 -27.23 0.71
CA VAL A 158 -10.26 -26.19 1.14
C VAL A 158 -10.09 -25.23 -0.04
N THR A 159 -10.62 -24.02 0.08
CA THR A 159 -10.43 -22.97 -0.93
C THR A 159 -8.96 -22.63 -1.05
N GLY A 160 -8.36 -22.94 -2.20
CA GLY A 160 -7.03 -22.49 -2.55
C GLY A 160 -7.05 -20.96 -2.77
N ILE A 161 -6.52 -20.19 -1.81
CA ILE A 161 -6.24 -18.79 -2.04
C ILE A 161 -4.91 -18.75 -2.79
N THR A 162 -4.92 -18.14 -3.98
CA THR A 162 -3.76 -18.17 -4.88
C THR A 162 -3.37 -16.77 -5.31
N SER A 163 -2.08 -16.48 -5.23
CA SER A 163 -1.46 -15.35 -5.90
C SER A 163 -0.67 -15.88 -7.10
N ALA A 164 -1.15 -15.56 -8.29
CA ALA A 164 -0.58 -16.08 -9.54
C ALA A 164 0.93 -15.76 -9.60
N GLY A 165 1.73 -16.76 -9.96
CA GLY A 165 3.19 -16.66 -10.04
C GLY A 165 3.94 -16.90 -8.72
N TYR A 166 3.29 -16.83 -7.54
CA TYR A 166 3.93 -17.01 -6.23
C TYR A 166 3.48 -18.28 -5.52
N THR A 167 2.21 -18.65 -5.67
CA THR A 167 1.60 -19.76 -4.92
C THR A 167 2.01 -21.11 -5.47
N PRO A 168 2.59 -22.03 -4.65
CA PRO A 168 2.97 -23.36 -5.09
C PRO A 168 1.77 -24.31 -5.23
N ASN A 169 1.96 -25.39 -5.98
CA ASN A 169 0.91 -26.34 -6.32
C ASN A 169 0.23 -26.98 -5.11
N GLU A 170 0.97 -27.38 -4.08
CA GLU A 170 0.39 -27.97 -2.87
C GLU A 170 -0.56 -26.99 -2.17
N GLN A 171 -0.25 -25.71 -2.16
CA GLN A 171 -1.15 -24.69 -1.58
C GLN A 171 -2.40 -24.47 -2.42
N GLN A 172 -2.29 -24.51 -3.76
CA GLN A 172 -3.44 -24.44 -4.67
C GLN A 172 -4.43 -25.59 -4.41
N HIS A 173 -3.91 -26.76 -4.04
CA HIS A 173 -4.71 -27.94 -3.67
C HIS A 173 -5.09 -27.98 -2.18
N GLY A 174 -4.90 -26.86 -1.44
CA GLY A 174 -5.29 -26.77 -0.04
C GLY A 174 -4.39 -27.55 0.93
N GLN A 175 -3.17 -27.92 0.53
CA GLN A 175 -2.20 -28.69 1.30
C GLN A 175 -0.97 -27.86 1.66
N ALA A 176 -1.16 -26.57 1.97
CA ALA A 176 -0.07 -25.69 2.35
C ALA A 176 0.67 -26.23 3.60
N VAL A 177 1.98 -26.14 3.55
CA VAL A 177 2.94 -26.45 4.60
C VAL A 177 3.92 -25.28 4.76
N ILE A 178 4.79 -25.29 5.78
CA ILE A 178 5.77 -24.20 5.98
C ILE A 178 6.64 -23.96 4.73
N GLN A 179 6.96 -25.01 3.97
CA GLN A 179 7.72 -24.92 2.73
C GLN A 179 6.94 -24.22 1.60
N SER A 180 5.63 -24.04 1.74
CA SER A 180 4.84 -23.25 0.78
C SER A 180 5.18 -21.76 0.89
N ASP A 181 5.41 -21.26 2.12
CA ASP A 181 5.89 -19.89 2.33
C ASP A 181 7.32 -19.70 1.77
N PHE A 182 8.17 -20.72 1.85
CA PHE A 182 9.53 -20.65 1.29
C PHE A 182 9.51 -20.58 -0.24
N HIS A 183 8.60 -21.31 -0.90
CA HIS A 183 8.43 -21.20 -2.34
C HIS A 183 7.99 -19.79 -2.74
N ALA A 184 6.99 -19.24 -2.06
CA ALA A 184 6.51 -17.88 -2.31
C ALA A 184 7.62 -16.84 -2.04
N LEU A 185 8.46 -17.05 -1.01
CA LEU A 185 9.63 -16.24 -0.73
C LEU A 185 10.64 -16.29 -1.88
N GLY A 186 10.98 -17.47 -2.39
CA GLY A 186 11.85 -17.62 -3.56
C GLY A 186 11.31 -16.86 -4.78
N ARG A 187 10.01 -17.03 -5.11
CA ARG A 187 9.35 -16.31 -6.21
C ARG A 187 9.36 -14.80 -6.00
N THR A 188 9.22 -14.34 -4.76
CA THR A 188 9.32 -12.92 -4.40
C THR A 188 10.72 -12.39 -4.71
N PHE A 189 11.78 -13.13 -4.36
CA PHE A 189 13.15 -12.72 -4.64
C PHE A 189 13.49 -12.78 -6.14
N VAL A 190 12.92 -13.73 -6.89
CA VAL A 190 13.00 -13.69 -8.35
C VAL A 190 12.44 -12.38 -8.89
N HIS A 191 11.23 -11.98 -8.47
CA HIS A 191 10.64 -10.71 -8.89
C HIS A 191 11.52 -9.50 -8.54
N LEU A 192 12.03 -9.43 -7.31
CA LEU A 192 12.87 -8.32 -6.85
C LEU A 192 14.24 -8.25 -7.53
N LEU A 193 14.84 -9.39 -7.89
CA LEU A 193 16.14 -9.47 -8.54
C LEU A 193 16.07 -9.23 -10.04
N THR A 194 14.98 -9.61 -10.68
CA THR A 194 14.80 -9.48 -12.13
C THR A 194 14.08 -8.21 -12.55
N GLY A 195 13.30 -7.60 -11.63
CA GLY A 195 12.38 -6.52 -11.96
C GLY A 195 11.13 -6.97 -12.72
N LYS A 196 10.99 -8.27 -12.97
CA LYS A 196 9.89 -8.86 -13.77
C LYS A 196 9.01 -9.74 -12.90
N HIS A 197 7.70 -9.65 -13.11
CA HIS A 197 6.77 -10.55 -12.41
C HIS A 197 7.04 -12.02 -12.82
N PRO A 198 7.01 -13.02 -11.91
CA PRO A 198 7.35 -14.40 -12.22
C PRO A 198 6.57 -15.02 -13.38
N LEU A 199 5.33 -14.56 -13.64
CA LEU A 199 4.56 -15.01 -14.80
C LEU A 199 5.08 -14.48 -16.15
N GLU A 200 5.80 -13.39 -16.15
CA GLU A 200 6.39 -12.82 -17.38
C GLU A 200 7.61 -13.63 -17.86
N ILE A 201 8.26 -14.31 -16.91
CA ILE A 201 9.46 -15.11 -17.16
C ILE A 201 9.11 -16.60 -17.33
N TYR A 202 7.97 -17.04 -16.78
CA TYR A 202 7.58 -18.45 -16.76
C TYR A 202 7.26 -18.98 -18.16
N ASP A 203 7.93 -20.07 -18.54
CA ASP A 203 7.62 -20.86 -19.75
C ASP A 203 6.63 -21.98 -19.40
N PRO A 204 5.37 -21.86 -19.80
CA PRO A 204 4.34 -22.85 -19.48
C PRO A 204 4.45 -24.13 -20.33
N ILE A 205 5.20 -24.10 -21.43
CA ILE A 205 5.37 -25.29 -22.33
C ILE A 205 6.35 -26.27 -21.67
N ASN A 206 7.46 -25.74 -21.13
CA ASN A 206 8.51 -26.57 -20.54
C ASN A 206 8.39 -26.65 -19.00
N ASP A 207 7.42 -25.97 -18.39
CA ASP A 207 7.25 -25.86 -16.93
C ASP A 207 8.54 -25.38 -16.22
N VAL A 208 9.20 -24.36 -16.80
CA VAL A 208 10.45 -23.81 -16.27
C VAL A 208 10.36 -22.31 -16.06
N LEU A 209 11.20 -21.81 -15.16
CA LEU A 209 11.34 -20.39 -14.87
C LEU A 209 12.81 -19.97 -15.12
N PRO A 210 13.17 -19.56 -16.36
CA PRO A 210 14.56 -19.21 -16.73
C PRO A 210 14.96 -17.80 -16.20
N TRP A 211 14.75 -17.52 -14.91
CA TRP A 211 14.91 -16.21 -14.31
C TRP A 211 16.36 -15.78 -14.11
N ARG A 212 17.30 -16.74 -14.09
CA ARG A 212 18.73 -16.44 -13.86
C ARG A 212 19.32 -15.56 -14.98
N GLU A 213 18.85 -15.73 -16.20
CA GLU A 213 19.26 -14.96 -17.37
C GLU A 213 18.85 -13.49 -17.30
N GLU A 214 17.88 -13.17 -16.44
CA GLU A 214 17.36 -11.83 -16.21
C GLU A 214 18.11 -11.10 -15.07
N THR A 215 19.09 -11.75 -14.44
CA THR A 215 19.84 -11.19 -13.32
C THR A 215 21.23 -10.76 -13.73
N GLU A 216 21.73 -9.69 -13.11
CA GLU A 216 23.08 -9.16 -13.31
C GLU A 216 23.83 -9.11 -12.01
N ASN A 217 25.12 -9.52 -12.02
CA ASN A 217 26.03 -9.40 -10.87
C ASN A 217 25.53 -10.10 -9.58
N ILE A 218 24.80 -11.21 -9.73
CA ILE A 218 24.37 -12.04 -8.61
C ILE A 218 25.21 -13.32 -8.60
N HIS A 219 25.80 -13.62 -7.45
CA HIS A 219 26.67 -14.80 -7.32
C HIS A 219 25.89 -16.11 -7.43
N PRO A 220 26.40 -17.14 -8.14
CA PRO A 220 25.70 -18.41 -8.33
C PRO A 220 25.18 -19.07 -7.06
N LEU A 221 25.88 -18.99 -5.95
CA LEU A 221 25.45 -19.54 -4.66
C LEU A 221 24.10 -18.97 -4.21
N LEU A 222 23.85 -17.68 -4.42
CA LEU A 222 22.57 -17.06 -4.07
C LEU A 222 21.48 -17.47 -5.06
N LEU A 223 21.81 -17.57 -6.38
CA LEU A 223 20.88 -18.06 -7.39
C LEU A 223 20.45 -19.49 -7.10
N ASP A 224 21.42 -20.39 -6.81
CA ASP A 224 21.18 -21.79 -6.47
C ASP A 224 20.29 -21.91 -5.22
N PHE A 225 20.52 -21.07 -4.21
CA PHE A 225 19.73 -21.09 -3.00
C PHE A 225 18.29 -20.59 -3.22
N ILE A 226 18.08 -19.59 -4.07
CA ILE A 226 16.73 -19.14 -4.45
C ILE A 226 15.98 -20.25 -5.21
N ASP A 227 16.65 -21.00 -6.09
CA ASP A 227 16.05 -22.16 -6.76
C ASP A 227 15.73 -23.29 -5.77
N GLU A 228 16.58 -23.51 -4.74
CA GLU A 228 16.30 -24.46 -3.67
C GLU A 228 15.01 -24.09 -2.91
N LEU A 229 14.80 -22.80 -2.62
CA LEU A 229 13.54 -22.31 -2.01
C LEU A 229 12.32 -22.63 -2.88
N MET A 230 12.46 -22.59 -4.21
CA MET A 230 11.40 -22.82 -5.18
C MET A 230 11.25 -24.28 -5.63
N GLY A 231 11.99 -25.21 -5.02
CA GLY A 231 11.92 -26.63 -5.37
C GLY A 231 10.48 -27.10 -5.60
N ARG A 232 10.25 -27.86 -6.70
CA ARG A 232 8.89 -28.27 -7.13
C ARG A 232 8.09 -28.96 -6.03
N LEU A 233 8.74 -29.85 -5.28
CA LEU A 233 8.10 -30.59 -4.17
C LEU A 233 8.54 -29.97 -2.85
N PRO A 234 7.66 -29.86 -1.84
CA PRO A 234 8.03 -29.30 -0.52
C PRO A 234 9.26 -29.96 0.11
N ARG A 235 9.42 -31.28 -0.03
CA ARG A 235 10.57 -32.02 0.49
C ARG A 235 11.92 -31.65 -0.14
N ASN A 236 11.91 -30.99 -1.29
CA ASN A 236 13.12 -30.53 -2.01
C ASN A 236 13.51 -29.11 -1.59
N ARG A 237 12.73 -28.48 -0.73
CA ARG A 237 12.99 -27.15 -0.17
C ARG A 237 13.61 -27.27 1.22
N PRO A 238 14.18 -26.22 1.78
CA PRO A 238 14.68 -26.23 3.15
C PRO A 238 13.62 -26.75 4.15
N ALA A 239 14.02 -27.58 5.10
CA ALA A 239 13.08 -28.21 6.01
C ALA A 239 12.38 -27.21 6.96
N ASN A 240 13.06 -26.12 7.32
CA ASN A 240 12.56 -25.05 8.17
C ASN A 240 13.39 -23.77 8.00
N THR A 241 12.99 -22.70 8.66
CA THR A 241 13.64 -21.37 8.64
C THR A 241 15.08 -21.43 9.17
N ARG A 242 15.39 -22.29 10.13
CA ARG A 242 16.76 -22.47 10.65
C ARG A 242 17.72 -22.95 9.56
N VAL A 243 17.26 -23.88 8.71
CA VAL A 243 18.06 -24.34 7.56
C VAL A 243 18.32 -23.20 6.58
N ILE A 244 17.32 -22.35 6.34
CA ILE A 244 17.46 -21.16 5.48
C ILE A 244 18.54 -20.21 6.06
N LEU A 245 18.47 -19.91 7.35
CA LEU A 245 19.45 -19.03 8.02
C LEU A 245 20.87 -19.60 7.96
N GLN A 246 21.04 -20.92 8.18
CA GLN A 246 22.34 -21.59 8.07
C GLN A 246 22.90 -21.52 6.64
N ARG A 247 22.05 -21.68 5.62
CA ARG A 247 22.48 -21.53 4.21
C ARG A 247 22.88 -20.10 3.89
N LEU A 248 22.18 -19.11 4.41
CA LEU A 248 22.56 -17.69 4.27
C LEU A 248 23.90 -17.40 4.95
N ASP A 249 24.14 -17.94 6.14
CA ASP A 249 25.44 -17.78 6.84
C ASP A 249 26.58 -18.39 6.03
N GLU A 250 26.35 -19.54 5.40
CA GLU A 250 27.35 -20.20 4.55
C GLU A 250 27.62 -19.37 3.29
N ILE A 251 26.59 -18.90 2.60
CA ILE A 251 26.72 -18.05 1.41
C ILE A 251 27.49 -16.75 1.77
N GLU A 252 27.12 -16.07 2.85
CA GLU A 252 27.80 -14.83 3.28
C GLU A 252 29.28 -15.08 3.63
N ARG A 253 29.59 -16.20 4.26
CA ARG A 253 30.97 -16.60 4.58
C ARG A 253 31.78 -16.84 3.31
N GLN A 254 31.22 -17.56 2.32
CA GLN A 254 31.90 -17.82 1.06
C GLN A 254 32.08 -16.56 0.22
N LEU A 255 31.13 -15.63 0.29
CA LEU A 255 31.23 -14.32 -0.35
C LEU A 255 32.18 -13.35 0.38
N LYS A 256 32.74 -13.75 1.51
CA LYS A 256 33.58 -12.90 2.37
C LYS A 256 32.90 -11.59 2.78
N LEU A 257 31.59 -11.61 2.90
CA LEU A 257 30.84 -10.49 3.44
C LEU A 257 30.97 -10.47 4.97
N PRO A 258 31.10 -9.29 5.59
CA PRO A 258 31.07 -9.21 7.04
C PRO A 258 29.72 -9.74 7.55
N PRO A 259 29.70 -10.51 8.67
CA PRO A 259 28.47 -11.00 9.25
C PRO A 259 27.53 -9.81 9.51
N ILE A 260 26.27 -9.94 9.11
CA ILE A 260 25.25 -8.91 9.37
C ILE A 260 24.91 -9.03 10.85
N THR A 261 25.52 -8.18 11.66
CA THR A 261 25.12 -8.07 13.07
C THR A 261 23.65 -7.62 13.11
N PRO A 262 22.79 -8.30 13.86
CA PRO A 262 21.43 -7.78 14.05
C PRO A 262 21.55 -6.37 14.61
N ILE A 263 20.99 -5.41 13.92
CA ILE A 263 20.89 -4.04 14.42
C ILE A 263 19.94 -4.13 15.62
N ILE A 264 20.52 -4.21 16.84
CA ILE A 264 19.79 -3.83 18.04
C ILE A 264 19.60 -2.33 17.84
N THR A 265 18.44 -1.95 17.38
CA THR A 265 18.08 -0.55 17.22
C THR A 265 18.09 0.09 18.59
N SER A 266 19.17 0.77 18.91
CA SER A 266 19.08 1.88 19.85
C SER A 266 18.06 2.85 19.27
N PRO A 267 17.16 3.40 20.09
CA PRO A 267 16.22 4.40 19.62
C PRO A 267 16.99 5.51 18.89
N PRO A 268 16.44 6.09 17.82
CA PRO A 268 17.09 7.19 17.14
C PRO A 268 17.43 8.26 18.17
N PRO A 269 18.61 8.89 18.08
CA PRO A 269 18.93 9.98 18.98
C PRO A 269 17.83 11.03 18.86
N PRO A 270 17.38 11.64 19.98
CA PRO A 270 16.37 12.68 19.93
C PRO A 270 16.85 13.73 18.93
N ASN A 271 15.96 14.14 18.03
CA ASN A 271 16.20 15.22 17.09
C ASN A 271 16.88 16.37 17.87
N PRO A 272 18.03 16.87 17.39
CA PRO A 272 18.62 18.04 18.02
C PRO A 272 17.57 19.16 17.93
N HIS A 273 17.13 19.62 19.09
CA HIS A 273 16.33 20.83 19.17
C HIS A 273 17.03 21.91 18.35
N PRO A 274 16.33 22.69 17.53
CA PRO A 274 16.97 23.78 16.83
C PRO A 274 17.61 24.68 17.87
N VAL A 275 18.92 24.79 17.82
CA VAL A 275 19.67 25.75 18.61
C VAL A 275 19.14 27.11 18.20
N VAL A 276 18.39 27.74 19.10
CA VAL A 276 17.97 29.13 18.96
C VAL A 276 19.23 29.95 19.06
N THR A 277 19.84 30.22 17.92
CA THR A 277 20.89 31.23 17.82
C THR A 277 20.20 32.56 18.04
N GLN A 278 20.44 33.14 19.23
CA GLN A 278 20.07 34.51 19.50
C GLN A 278 20.78 35.39 18.46
N LYS A 279 20.06 35.83 17.44
CA LYS A 279 20.51 36.88 16.55
C LYS A 279 20.47 38.19 17.36
N GLN A 280 21.64 38.78 17.53
CA GLN A 280 21.75 40.16 17.98
C GLN A 280 20.89 41.09 17.10
N PRO A 281 20.21 42.08 17.66
CA PRO A 281 19.37 42.97 16.90
C PRO A 281 20.23 43.73 15.88
N PRO A 282 19.75 43.87 14.62
CA PRO A 282 20.48 44.64 13.62
C PRO A 282 20.50 46.12 13.99
N VAL A 283 21.70 46.72 13.92
CA VAL A 283 21.94 48.15 14.04
C VAL A 283 21.23 48.83 12.84
N ILE A 284 20.26 49.71 13.16
CA ILE A 284 19.51 50.48 12.18
C ILE A 284 20.38 51.62 11.68
N PRO A 285 20.70 51.71 10.38
CA PRO A 285 21.28 52.89 9.82
C PRO A 285 20.20 54.00 9.74
N LYS A 286 20.50 55.16 10.25
CA LYS A 286 19.65 56.37 10.08
C LYS A 286 19.63 56.75 8.58
N ILE A 287 18.45 56.67 7.98
CA ILE A 287 18.19 57.18 6.60
C ILE A 287 17.57 58.57 6.76
N ASN A 288 18.22 59.55 6.13
CA ASN A 288 17.71 60.91 6.00
C ASN A 288 16.46 60.92 5.08
N PRO A 289 15.48 61.76 5.33
CA PRO A 289 14.27 61.85 4.54
C PRO A 289 14.55 62.59 3.20
N SER A 290 14.18 61.94 2.09
CA SER A 290 14.09 62.57 0.78
C SER A 290 12.72 63.22 0.57
N PRO A 291 12.63 64.29 -0.25
CA PRO A 291 11.44 65.16 -0.35
C PRO A 291 10.27 64.49 -1.10
N PRO A 292 9.03 65.04 -0.91
CA PRO A 292 7.81 64.43 -1.44
C PRO A 292 7.69 64.56 -2.99
N VAL A 293 7.38 63.46 -3.65
CA VAL A 293 7.05 63.41 -5.08
C VAL A 293 5.54 63.58 -5.25
N SER A 294 5.15 64.53 -6.10
CA SER A 294 3.79 64.86 -6.48
C SER A 294 3.07 63.73 -7.18
N PRO A 295 1.73 63.59 -7.09
CA PRO A 295 0.99 62.49 -7.66
C PRO A 295 0.86 62.59 -9.19
N VAL A 296 1.26 61.51 -9.91
CA VAL A 296 1.03 61.32 -11.34
C VAL A 296 -0.39 60.81 -11.56
N ALA A 297 -1.12 61.48 -12.44
CA ALA A 297 -2.50 61.16 -12.82
C ALA A 297 -2.62 59.79 -13.50
N VAL A 298 -3.58 59.00 -13.05
CA VAL A 298 -3.95 57.70 -13.63
C VAL A 298 -4.92 57.92 -14.80
N PRO A 299 -4.64 57.41 -16.02
CA PRO A 299 -5.61 57.51 -17.13
C PRO A 299 -6.77 56.56 -16.92
N LYS A 300 -8.02 57.07 -17.03
CA LYS A 300 -9.28 56.35 -17.04
C LYS A 300 -9.31 55.38 -18.23
N LYS A 301 -9.43 54.08 -17.99
CA LYS A 301 -9.74 53.09 -19.01
C LYS A 301 -11.24 53.07 -19.31
N THR A 302 -11.57 53.26 -20.54
CA THR A 302 -12.89 53.06 -21.16
C THR A 302 -13.30 51.60 -21.11
N PRO A 303 -14.56 51.22 -20.84
CA PRO A 303 -15.00 49.83 -20.86
C PRO A 303 -14.99 49.23 -22.27
N ALA A 304 -14.28 48.14 -22.47
CA ALA A 304 -14.29 47.38 -23.71
C ALA A 304 -15.57 46.55 -23.81
N GLN A 305 -16.27 46.61 -24.94
CA GLN A 305 -17.40 45.77 -25.28
C GLN A 305 -16.98 44.29 -25.40
N PRO A 306 -17.89 43.30 -25.08
CA PRO A 306 -17.55 41.91 -25.19
C PRO A 306 -17.51 41.43 -26.64
N VAL A 307 -16.35 41.02 -27.10
CA VAL A 307 -16.16 40.33 -28.38
C VAL A 307 -16.76 38.93 -28.27
N LYS A 308 -17.83 38.63 -29.02
CA LYS A 308 -18.35 37.27 -29.17
C LYS A 308 -17.35 36.39 -29.91
N ASN A 309 -16.60 35.58 -29.19
CA ASN A 309 -15.65 34.62 -29.76
C ASN A 309 -16.32 33.27 -30.06
N ASN A 310 -16.94 33.14 -31.23
CA ASN A 310 -17.57 31.88 -31.69
C ASN A 310 -16.56 30.76 -31.96
N ASN A 311 -15.25 31.04 -32.00
CA ASN A 311 -14.22 30.03 -32.27
C ASN A 311 -13.91 29.15 -31.05
N LEU A 312 -14.15 29.64 -29.84
CA LEU A 312 -13.91 28.83 -28.61
C LEU A 312 -14.94 27.71 -28.46
N ARG A 313 -16.21 28.00 -28.79
CA ARG A 313 -17.31 27.02 -28.73
C ARG A 313 -17.12 25.87 -29.72
N ASN A 314 -16.67 26.17 -30.95
CA ASN A 314 -16.40 25.16 -31.97
C ASN A 314 -15.16 24.31 -31.63
N ARG A 315 -14.13 24.90 -31.00
CA ARG A 315 -12.95 24.15 -30.53
C ARG A 315 -13.31 23.22 -29.34
N MET A 316 -14.17 23.64 -28.42
CA MET A 316 -14.61 22.79 -27.31
C MET A 316 -15.50 21.63 -27.79
N ILE A 317 -16.36 21.85 -28.81
CA ILE A 317 -17.17 20.78 -29.41
C ILE A 317 -16.28 19.77 -30.16
N ALA A 318 -15.24 20.24 -30.87
CA ALA A 318 -14.28 19.36 -31.56
C ALA A 318 -13.45 18.53 -30.56
N LEU A 319 -12.97 19.14 -29.46
CA LEU A 319 -12.25 18.42 -28.40
C LEU A 319 -13.14 17.39 -27.68
N GLY A 320 -14.40 17.74 -27.40
CA GLY A 320 -15.38 16.82 -26.84
C GLY A 320 -15.68 15.63 -27.77
N GLY A 321 -15.79 15.89 -29.06
CA GLY A 321 -16.00 14.84 -30.07
C GLY A 321 -14.82 13.87 -30.20
N VAL A 322 -13.59 14.36 -30.15
CA VAL A 322 -12.36 13.53 -30.17
C VAL A 322 -12.25 12.70 -28.90
N LEU A 323 -12.59 13.26 -27.74
CA LEU A 323 -12.59 12.53 -26.46
C LEU A 323 -13.65 11.40 -26.46
N LEU A 324 -14.87 11.66 -26.96
CA LEU A 324 -15.92 10.65 -27.05
C LEU A 324 -15.59 9.55 -28.06
N LEU A 325 -14.95 9.88 -29.20
CA LEU A 325 -14.44 8.90 -30.16
C LEU A 325 -13.33 8.05 -29.57
N GLY A 326 -12.40 8.65 -28.84
CA GLY A 326 -11.34 7.91 -28.14
C GLY A 326 -11.89 6.92 -27.10
N ILE A 327 -12.90 7.31 -26.33
CA ILE A 327 -13.59 6.44 -25.37
C ILE A 327 -14.33 5.31 -26.11
N GLY A 328 -15.01 5.61 -27.20
CA GLY A 328 -15.71 4.61 -28.03
C GLY A 328 -14.76 3.55 -28.60
N ILE A 329 -13.61 3.96 -29.13
CA ILE A 329 -12.59 3.04 -29.69
C ILE A 329 -12.01 2.14 -28.58
N THR A 330 -11.70 2.68 -27.39
CA THR A 330 -11.18 1.88 -26.27
C THR A 330 -12.22 0.88 -25.73
N GLN A 331 -13.51 1.24 -25.74
CA GLN A 331 -14.60 0.34 -25.34
C GLN A 331 -14.75 -0.84 -26.34
N VAL A 332 -14.73 -0.54 -27.64
CA VAL A 332 -14.83 -1.56 -28.68
C VAL A 332 -13.61 -2.47 -28.66
N TYR A 333 -12.39 -1.92 -28.55
CA TYR A 333 -11.16 -2.69 -28.46
C TYR A 333 -11.14 -3.59 -27.22
N GLY A 334 -11.55 -3.07 -26.07
CA GLY A 334 -11.63 -3.83 -24.82
C GLY A 334 -12.65 -4.98 -24.92
N TYR A 335 -13.81 -4.73 -25.50
CA TYR A 335 -14.81 -5.79 -25.71
C TYR A 335 -14.33 -6.87 -26.68
N LEU A 336 -13.72 -6.50 -27.80
CA LEU A 336 -13.20 -7.46 -28.78
C LEU A 336 -12.07 -8.32 -28.22
N LYS A 337 -11.17 -7.72 -27.43
CA LYS A 337 -9.97 -8.40 -26.90
C LYS A 337 -10.25 -9.18 -25.62
N TYR A 338 -11.05 -8.63 -24.70
CA TYR A 338 -11.23 -9.19 -23.36
C TYR A 338 -12.65 -9.69 -23.06
N LYS A 339 -13.59 -9.54 -24.03
CA LYS A 339 -15.03 -9.84 -23.86
C LYS A 339 -15.67 -9.11 -22.66
N ARG A 340 -15.10 -7.98 -22.27
CA ARG A 340 -15.59 -7.09 -21.21
C ARG A 340 -15.44 -5.64 -21.66
N PHE A 341 -16.41 -4.81 -21.33
CA PHE A 341 -16.28 -3.37 -21.55
C PHE A 341 -15.29 -2.80 -20.53
N PRO A 342 -14.23 -2.10 -20.95
CA PRO A 342 -13.43 -1.30 -20.04
C PRO A 342 -14.32 -0.19 -19.45
N VAL A 343 -13.97 0.26 -18.27
CA VAL A 343 -14.70 1.19 -17.41
C VAL A 343 -15.43 2.29 -18.20
N THR A 344 -16.75 2.35 -18.10
CA THR A 344 -17.54 3.43 -18.70
C THR A 344 -17.49 4.68 -17.80
N PRO A 345 -17.63 5.90 -18.34
CA PRO A 345 -17.77 7.11 -17.53
C PRO A 345 -18.93 7.03 -16.52
N GLN A 346 -20.00 6.32 -16.84
CA GLN A 346 -21.10 6.04 -15.91
C GLN A 346 -20.66 5.22 -14.70
N PHE A 347 -19.74 4.27 -14.87
CA PHE A 347 -19.19 3.49 -13.75
C PHE A 347 -18.35 4.36 -12.82
N LEU A 348 -17.60 5.33 -13.37
CA LEU A 348 -16.87 6.31 -12.56
C LEU A 348 -17.83 7.27 -11.84
N ILE A 349 -18.96 7.61 -12.45
CA ILE A 349 -19.95 8.51 -11.86
C ILE A 349 -20.87 7.74 -10.89
N SER A 350 -21.30 6.52 -11.22
CA SER A 350 -22.13 5.71 -10.32
C SER A 350 -21.36 5.26 -9.07
N GLY A 351 -20.09 4.91 -9.22
CA GLY A 351 -19.22 4.62 -8.06
C GLY A 351 -18.97 5.83 -7.14
N LEU A 352 -19.15 7.05 -7.66
CA LEU A 352 -19.11 8.29 -6.88
C LEU A 352 -20.47 8.70 -6.30
N VAL A 353 -21.58 8.29 -6.95
CA VAL A 353 -22.94 8.69 -6.54
C VAL A 353 -23.60 7.63 -5.65
N ASP A 354 -23.27 6.34 -5.84
CA ASP A 354 -23.82 5.22 -5.07
C ASP A 354 -22.95 4.81 -3.88
N ASN A 355 -22.06 5.70 -3.42
CA ASN A 355 -21.29 5.42 -2.21
C ASN A 355 -22.18 5.69 -0.98
N PRO A 356 -22.75 4.65 -0.32
CA PRO A 356 -23.68 4.80 0.79
C PRO A 356 -23.06 5.46 2.03
N SER A 357 -21.74 5.68 2.02
CA SER A 357 -21.02 6.40 3.06
C SER A 357 -20.90 7.90 2.83
N LEU A 358 -21.38 8.43 1.70
CA LEU A 358 -21.35 9.86 1.43
C LEU A 358 -22.44 10.56 2.27
N TYR A 359 -22.08 10.94 3.50
CA TYR A 359 -23.00 11.61 4.42
C TYR A 359 -23.39 12.99 3.92
N LYS A 360 -22.43 13.72 3.33
CA LYS A 360 -22.65 15.08 2.81
C LYS A 360 -21.52 15.50 1.88
N THR A 361 -21.89 16.15 0.77
CA THR A 361 -20.92 16.82 -0.09
C THR A 361 -20.77 18.27 0.37
N LEU A 362 -19.54 18.68 0.68
CA LEU A 362 -19.20 20.06 1.00
C LEU A 362 -18.78 20.76 -0.29
N THR A 363 -19.59 21.66 -0.79
CA THR A 363 -19.36 22.41 -2.03
C THR A 363 -18.87 23.82 -1.72
N GLY A 364 -17.84 24.30 -2.45
CA GLY A 364 -17.34 25.67 -2.27
C GLY A 364 -15.89 25.90 -2.69
N HIS A 365 -15.06 24.87 -2.81
CA HIS A 365 -13.76 25.00 -3.44
C HIS A 365 -13.91 25.05 -4.98
N SER A 366 -13.08 25.86 -5.63
CA SER A 366 -13.07 26.00 -7.11
C SER A 366 -11.94 25.22 -7.78
N SER A 367 -11.12 24.51 -7.01
CA SER A 367 -10.05 23.62 -7.48
C SER A 367 -9.94 22.39 -6.60
N TRP A 368 -8.96 21.53 -6.87
CA TRP A 368 -8.71 20.26 -6.19
C TRP A 368 -8.50 20.48 -4.70
N VAL A 369 -9.14 19.67 -3.86
CA VAL A 369 -8.91 19.62 -2.42
C VAL A 369 -7.74 18.68 -2.16
N TRP A 370 -6.64 19.21 -1.62
CA TRP A 370 -5.40 18.47 -1.37
C TRP A 370 -5.36 17.85 0.03
N SER A 371 -6.05 18.47 0.98
CA SER A 371 -5.99 18.06 2.38
C SER A 371 -7.27 18.39 3.10
N VAL A 372 -7.67 17.51 4.03
CA VAL A 372 -8.76 17.72 4.98
C VAL A 372 -8.35 17.23 6.36
N VAL A 373 -8.75 17.97 7.41
CA VAL A 373 -8.49 17.62 8.80
C VAL A 373 -9.69 18.01 9.66
N TYR A 374 -10.04 17.14 10.62
CA TYR A 374 -11.04 17.44 11.64
C TYR A 374 -10.43 18.19 12.83
N SER A 375 -11.23 19.04 13.46
CA SER A 375 -10.88 19.56 14.80
C SER A 375 -10.86 18.40 15.82
N PRO A 376 -10.08 18.52 16.92
CA PRO A 376 -9.98 17.46 17.92
C PRO A 376 -11.33 17.06 18.57
N ASP A 377 -12.28 17.97 18.60
CA ASP A 377 -13.65 17.74 19.11
C ASP A 377 -14.62 17.20 18.02
N GLY A 378 -14.16 16.99 16.77
CA GLY A 378 -14.93 16.51 15.65
C GLY A 378 -16.01 17.47 15.14
N ARG A 379 -16.12 18.70 15.67
CA ARG A 379 -17.17 19.66 15.31
C ARG A 379 -16.91 20.37 13.99
N TYR A 380 -15.65 20.56 13.64
CA TYR A 380 -15.23 21.31 12.48
C TYR A 380 -14.32 20.49 11.59
N LEU A 381 -14.31 20.84 10.31
CA LEU A 381 -13.41 20.27 9.31
C LEU A 381 -12.73 21.44 8.60
N ALA A 382 -11.42 21.38 8.45
CA ALA A 382 -10.66 22.28 7.61
C ALA A 382 -10.27 21.57 6.32
N SER A 383 -10.43 22.24 5.16
CA SER A 383 -10.02 21.72 3.84
C SER A 383 -9.10 22.71 3.15
N GLY A 384 -7.94 22.24 2.68
CA GLY A 384 -6.98 23.00 1.87
C GLY A 384 -7.08 22.63 0.39
N SER A 385 -7.06 23.64 -0.48
CA SER A 385 -7.32 23.46 -1.90
C SER A 385 -6.29 24.17 -2.79
N GLY A 386 -6.15 23.68 -4.03
CA GLY A 386 -5.42 24.33 -5.12
C GLY A 386 -6.04 25.66 -5.59
N ASP A 387 -7.21 26.05 -5.07
CA ASP A 387 -7.78 27.39 -5.24
C ASP A 387 -7.12 28.43 -4.32
N LYS A 388 -6.05 28.05 -3.61
CA LYS A 388 -5.28 28.87 -2.66
C LYS A 388 -6.07 29.32 -1.45
N THR A 389 -7.08 28.54 -1.07
CA THR A 389 -7.89 28.81 0.13
C THR A 389 -7.90 27.60 1.07
N ILE A 390 -8.07 27.91 2.37
CA ILE A 390 -8.49 26.92 3.37
C ILE A 390 -9.92 27.27 3.78
N LYS A 391 -10.81 26.29 3.79
CA LYS A 391 -12.19 26.46 4.23
C LYS A 391 -12.44 25.69 5.51
N ILE A 392 -13.19 26.32 6.42
CA ILE A 392 -13.64 25.71 7.67
C ILE A 392 -15.12 25.40 7.55
N TRP A 393 -15.49 24.17 7.87
CA TRP A 393 -16.86 23.66 7.76
C TRP A 393 -17.34 23.16 9.10
N GLU A 394 -18.61 23.38 9.41
CA GLU A 394 -19.28 22.73 10.53
C GLU A 394 -19.72 21.31 10.09
N VAL A 395 -19.22 20.28 10.77
CA VAL A 395 -19.44 18.88 10.37
C VAL A 395 -20.92 18.51 10.42
N ALA A 396 -21.64 18.91 11.48
CA ALA A 396 -23.06 18.56 11.67
C ALA A 396 -23.97 19.11 10.57
N THR A 397 -23.73 20.34 10.12
CA THR A 397 -24.57 21.02 9.16
C THR A 397 -24.00 21.02 7.74
N GLY A 398 -22.66 20.80 7.61
CA GLY A 398 -21.91 20.97 6.36
C GLY A 398 -21.80 22.42 5.90
N LYS A 399 -22.15 23.39 6.77
CA LYS A 399 -22.07 24.81 6.46
C LYS A 399 -20.64 25.28 6.45
N GLN A 400 -20.24 25.99 5.37
CA GLN A 400 -18.97 26.71 5.36
C GLN A 400 -19.02 27.87 6.34
N LEU A 401 -18.13 27.87 7.32
CA LEU A 401 -18.07 28.90 8.36
C LEU A 401 -17.07 30.02 8.01
N ARG A 402 -15.93 29.64 7.42
CA ARG A 402 -14.86 30.60 7.15
C ARG A 402 -14.04 30.19 5.91
N THR A 403 -13.53 31.17 5.18
CA THR A 403 -12.51 30.99 4.15
C THR A 403 -11.25 31.75 4.60
N LEU A 404 -10.12 31.10 4.60
CA LEU A 404 -8.80 31.68 4.81
C LEU A 404 -8.09 31.78 3.47
N THR A 405 -7.58 32.98 3.14
CA THR A 405 -6.82 33.26 1.91
C THR A 405 -5.40 33.65 2.27
N GLY A 406 -4.44 33.48 1.35
CA GLY A 406 -3.05 33.88 1.58
C GLY A 406 -2.04 32.73 1.63
N HIS A 407 -2.43 31.51 1.28
CA HIS A 407 -1.50 30.41 1.03
C HIS A 407 -1.02 30.45 -0.41
N PHE A 408 0.30 30.39 -0.61
CA PHE A 408 0.97 30.30 -1.90
C PHE A 408 1.55 28.91 -2.09
#